data_64efba8335964880c52512d93bf9f43c
#
_entry.id   64efba8335964880c52512d93bf9f43c
#
_cell.length_a   1.000
_cell.length_b   1.000
_cell.length_c   1.000
_cell.angle_alpha   90.00
_cell.angle_beta   90.00
_cell.angle_gamma   90.00
#
_symmetry.space_group_name_H-M   'P 1'
#
loop_
_entity.id
_entity.type
_entity.pdbx_description
1 polymer ?
#
loop_
_entity_poly.entity_id
_entity_poly.type
_entity_poly.pdbx_seq_one_letter_code
_entity_poly.pdbx_strand_id
1 'polypeptide(L)'
;MNIKQVTDGKEVDQRLAALMTNAGAVQAVAAAIEGTLGPKGLDTMLVDRFGTVTVTNDGVTILEEMEATHPAAKMLINTARAQEKEVGDGTTTATVWAGALVSEGLNQVLRGVPVAHVIEGLQIGIGRALESFDRRKRPVRGCEDPLLRKVALVSGRGNGEIADLVVQAALLVGPEKLGDPGFKLRDSVFAAAGVDSDVFEGVLIGRGRWHKQMPVSMEAPRVLVIDDALAPEELDEGALATEAGFNRYLALEAEFHDNIAKIIGMGVSLILVDRRIDDTAGEMLADAGVIALSRVATREWRRAAEHTGAWPVKRTALKKSPVELARYLGRARRAWEDEKREQFRIEGGGGKPCATVLVGAATEEVLGERERIAKDAASAVQAALNGGVVPGGGTVELAVGRDLEAVKPGLKGMTAYGVECVGAALKRTFTQIVANAGFNPLEKLGDAVSAQIAAESDCLGIDCDSGALVNLWELGIIDPLPVKTNALRAAGELAQAVLRIDTIIKKRAPANAGVADQRLDSMPKRGDDF
;
A
#
# COMPACT_ATOMS: atom_id res chain seq x y z
N MET A 1 30.83 6.70 15.02
CA MET A 1 30.14 7.90 15.50
C MET A 1 30.55 8.17 16.95
N ASN A 2 31.40 9.18 17.22
CA ASN A 2 31.86 9.47 18.56
C ASN A 2 30.82 10.32 19.29
N ILE A 3 30.13 9.72 20.25
CA ILE A 3 29.27 10.42 21.21
C ILE A 3 30.17 10.92 22.34
N LYS A 4 30.48 12.22 22.36
CA LYS A 4 31.18 12.84 23.48
C LYS A 4 30.17 13.27 24.54
N GLN A 5 30.50 13.01 25.81
CA GLN A 5 29.79 13.54 26.99
C GLN A 5 29.86 15.06 27.04
N VAL A 6 28.79 15.67 27.50
CA VAL A 6 28.59 17.11 27.63
C VAL A 6 29.63 17.69 28.62
N THR A 7 30.44 18.65 28.14
CA THR A 7 31.21 19.56 28.98
C THR A 7 30.92 20.98 28.52
N ASP A 8 30.73 21.87 29.47
CA ASP A 8 30.32 23.28 29.35
C ASP A 8 31.07 24.05 28.26
N GLY A 9 30.33 24.80 27.44
CA GLY A 9 30.80 25.79 26.47
C GLY A 9 30.64 25.47 24.99
N LYS A 10 30.17 24.25 24.62
CA LYS A 10 30.01 23.84 23.22
C LYS A 10 28.54 23.50 22.80
N GLU A 11 27.57 23.92 23.56
CA GLU A 11 26.17 23.53 23.36
C GLU A 11 25.59 23.99 22.01
N VAL A 12 25.95 25.15 21.52
CA VAL A 12 25.42 25.71 20.24
C VAL A 12 25.95 24.93 19.05
N ASP A 13 27.23 24.55 19.06
CA ASP A 13 27.86 23.76 17.98
C ASP A 13 27.31 22.33 17.92
N GLN A 14 26.90 21.75 19.05
CA GLN A 14 26.39 20.38 19.13
C GLN A 14 24.96 20.26 18.60
N ARG A 15 24.10 21.24 18.88
CA ARG A 15 22.72 21.33 18.36
C ARG A 15 22.73 21.41 16.84
N LEU A 16 23.56 22.29 16.31
CA LEU A 16 23.68 22.46 14.87
C LEU A 16 24.25 21.20 14.19
N ALA A 17 25.22 20.54 14.81
CA ALA A 17 25.79 19.30 14.31
C ALA A 17 24.76 18.16 14.25
N ALA A 18 23.90 18.00 15.27
CA ALA A 18 22.82 17.01 15.26
C ALA A 18 21.81 17.30 14.17
N LEU A 19 21.40 18.55 14.03
CA LEU A 19 20.44 18.96 12.99
C LEU A 19 21.00 18.76 11.59
N MET A 20 22.26 19.12 11.33
CA MET A 20 22.95 18.90 10.05
C MET A 20 23.06 17.42 9.71
N THR A 21 23.40 16.58 10.70
CA THR A 21 23.53 15.14 10.50
C THR A 21 22.18 14.50 10.18
N ASN A 22 21.12 14.89 10.89
CA ASN A 22 19.75 14.42 10.63
C ASN A 22 19.27 14.83 9.25
N ALA A 23 19.46 16.10 8.88
CA ALA A 23 19.06 16.62 7.57
C ALA A 23 19.84 15.95 6.44
N GLY A 24 21.15 15.75 6.61
CA GLY A 24 21.98 15.04 5.64
C GLY A 24 21.52 13.60 5.42
N ALA A 25 21.11 12.90 6.49
CA ALA A 25 20.57 11.54 6.38
C ALA A 25 19.22 11.50 5.65
N VAL A 26 18.34 12.48 5.91
CA VAL A 26 17.05 12.60 5.20
C VAL A 26 17.26 12.93 3.73
N GLN A 27 18.18 13.87 3.42
CA GLN A 27 18.52 14.23 2.06
C GLN A 27 19.11 13.07 1.25
N ALA A 28 20.00 12.28 1.86
CA ALA A 28 20.60 11.13 1.19
C ALA A 28 19.53 10.10 0.75
N VAL A 29 18.53 9.85 1.59
CA VAL A 29 17.41 8.96 1.25
C VAL A 29 16.51 9.57 0.18
N ALA A 30 16.18 10.86 0.27
CA ALA A 30 15.37 11.54 -0.74
C ALA A 30 16.07 11.56 -2.11
N ALA A 31 17.37 11.84 -2.14
CA ALA A 31 18.18 11.86 -3.36
C ALA A 31 18.25 10.48 -4.04
N ALA A 32 18.18 9.39 -3.27
CA ALA A 32 18.21 8.04 -3.84
C ALA A 32 16.98 7.71 -4.69
N ILE A 33 15.83 8.35 -4.42
CA ILE A 33 14.58 8.07 -5.14
C ILE A 33 14.07 9.21 -6.02
N GLU A 34 14.57 10.44 -5.88
CA GLU A 34 14.09 11.57 -6.68
C GLU A 34 14.31 11.38 -8.18
N GLY A 35 15.31 10.58 -8.59
CA GLY A 35 15.55 10.19 -9.97
C GLY A 35 14.46 9.34 -10.60
N THR A 36 13.58 8.73 -9.80
CA THR A 36 12.46 7.90 -10.29
C THR A 36 11.19 8.74 -10.58
N LEU A 37 11.18 10.03 -10.24
CA LEU A 37 9.99 10.88 -10.32
C LEU A 37 9.68 11.31 -11.77
N GLY A 38 8.42 11.16 -12.17
CA GLY A 38 7.90 11.63 -13.45
C GLY A 38 8.03 10.61 -14.60
N PRO A 39 7.54 10.96 -15.81
CA PRO A 39 7.46 10.01 -16.92
C PRO A 39 8.81 9.61 -17.52
N LYS A 40 9.86 10.35 -17.22
CA LYS A 40 11.26 10.07 -17.60
C LYS A 40 12.12 9.67 -16.39
N GLY A 41 11.47 9.26 -15.31
CA GLY A 41 12.15 8.68 -14.16
C GLY A 41 12.90 7.39 -14.54
N LEU A 42 14.08 7.21 -13.96
CA LEU A 42 14.94 6.06 -14.23
C LEU A 42 14.75 4.98 -13.14
N ASP A 43 14.99 3.74 -13.53
CA ASP A 43 14.98 2.63 -12.59
C ASP A 43 16.21 2.65 -11.69
N THR A 44 16.04 2.20 -10.45
CA THR A 44 17.13 1.99 -9.50
C THR A 44 17.45 0.50 -9.41
N MET A 45 18.72 0.16 -9.47
CA MET A 45 19.21 -1.20 -9.25
C MET A 45 19.60 -1.36 -7.79
N LEU A 46 18.96 -2.29 -7.11
CA LEU A 46 19.27 -2.71 -5.74
C LEU A 46 19.99 -4.06 -5.79
N VAL A 47 21.07 -4.18 -5.03
CA VAL A 47 21.86 -5.42 -4.98
C VAL A 47 21.98 -5.83 -3.52
N ASP A 48 21.50 -7.02 -3.17
CA ASP A 48 21.62 -7.56 -1.83
C ASP A 48 23.02 -8.14 -1.56
N ARG A 49 23.27 -8.53 -0.32
CA ARG A 49 24.56 -9.14 0.12
C ARG A 49 24.87 -10.48 -0.55
N PHE A 50 23.92 -11.10 -1.22
CA PHE A 50 24.07 -12.36 -1.93
C PHE A 50 24.24 -12.17 -3.44
N GLY A 51 24.18 -10.91 -3.92
CA GLY A 51 24.27 -10.57 -5.33
C GLY A 51 22.94 -10.66 -6.08
N THR A 52 21.81 -10.82 -5.37
CA THR A 52 20.48 -10.76 -5.99
C THR A 52 20.20 -9.34 -6.41
N VAL A 53 19.70 -9.16 -7.64
CA VAL A 53 19.46 -7.85 -8.25
C VAL A 53 17.96 -7.62 -8.35
N THR A 54 17.49 -6.51 -7.79
CA THR A 54 16.14 -5.98 -7.98
C THR A 54 16.24 -4.66 -8.77
N VAL A 55 15.56 -4.55 -9.90
CA VAL A 55 15.49 -3.31 -10.69
C VAL A 55 14.08 -2.77 -10.59
N THR A 56 13.94 -1.56 -10.08
CA THR A 56 12.63 -0.94 -9.85
C THR A 56 12.73 0.58 -9.84
N ASN A 57 11.63 1.26 -10.20
CA ASN A 57 11.46 2.69 -10.00
C ASN A 57 10.39 2.99 -8.92
N ASP A 58 9.88 1.97 -8.25
CA ASP A 58 8.95 2.15 -7.15
C ASP A 58 9.66 2.66 -5.90
N GLY A 59 9.29 3.86 -5.46
CA GLY A 59 9.90 4.52 -4.31
C GLY A 59 9.78 3.72 -3.02
N VAL A 60 8.67 3.01 -2.79
CA VAL A 60 8.49 2.18 -1.57
C VAL A 60 9.45 1.01 -1.57
N THR A 61 9.52 0.26 -2.66
CA THR A 61 10.42 -0.88 -2.79
C THR A 61 11.87 -0.46 -2.58
N ILE A 62 12.30 0.65 -3.20
CA ILE A 62 13.66 1.18 -3.01
C ILE A 62 13.92 1.49 -1.54
N LEU A 63 12.98 2.18 -0.88
CA LEU A 63 13.13 2.59 0.52
C LEU A 63 13.06 1.41 1.50
N GLU A 64 12.30 0.35 1.20
CA GLU A 64 12.18 -0.84 2.05
C GLU A 64 13.41 -1.74 1.98
N GLU A 65 13.99 -1.87 0.81
CA GLU A 65 15.20 -2.68 0.58
C GLU A 65 16.49 -1.91 0.89
N MET A 66 16.43 -0.58 1.01
CA MET A 66 17.58 0.25 1.35
C MET A 66 18.05 0.01 2.78
N GLU A 67 19.34 -0.27 2.97
CA GLU A 67 19.95 -0.36 4.30
C GLU A 67 20.13 1.02 4.93
N ALA A 68 19.19 1.45 5.74
CA ALA A 68 19.24 2.72 6.46
C ALA A 68 19.62 2.50 7.93
N THR A 69 20.81 2.97 8.33
CA THR A 69 21.29 2.87 9.71
C THR A 69 20.92 4.10 10.54
N HIS A 70 20.81 5.27 9.91
CA HIS A 70 20.54 6.53 10.60
C HIS A 70 19.09 6.66 11.06
N PRO A 71 18.80 7.07 12.32
CA PRO A 71 17.41 7.19 12.81
C PRO A 71 16.51 8.11 11.98
N ALA A 72 17.02 9.27 11.56
CA ALA A 72 16.24 10.22 10.73
C ALA A 72 15.93 9.65 9.33
N ALA A 73 16.84 8.86 8.75
CA ALA A 73 16.56 8.12 7.51
C ALA A 73 15.42 7.11 7.70
N LYS A 74 15.43 6.37 8.81
CA LYS A 74 14.33 5.44 9.16
C LYS A 74 13.00 6.16 9.36
N MET A 75 13.00 7.35 9.93
CA MET A 75 11.79 8.16 10.06
C MET A 75 11.22 8.51 8.67
N LEU A 76 12.05 8.87 7.70
CA LEU A 76 11.63 9.17 6.34
C LEU A 76 11.03 7.92 5.64
N ILE A 77 11.70 6.77 5.77
CA ILE A 77 11.18 5.49 5.25
C ILE A 77 9.81 5.17 5.85
N ASN A 78 9.63 5.36 7.15
CA ASN A 78 8.35 5.14 7.81
C ASN A 78 7.27 6.12 7.32
N THR A 79 7.63 7.35 6.97
CA THR A 79 6.72 8.33 6.38
C THR A 79 6.25 7.88 4.99
N ALA A 80 7.14 7.37 4.16
CA ALA A 80 6.79 6.79 2.87
C ALA A 80 5.87 5.58 3.01
N ARG A 81 6.14 4.68 3.97
CA ARG A 81 5.27 3.55 4.29
C ARG A 81 3.88 3.99 4.77
N ALA A 82 3.80 5.06 5.54
CA ALA A 82 2.52 5.61 5.98
C ALA A 82 1.71 6.14 4.80
N GLN A 83 2.34 6.85 3.85
CA GLN A 83 1.73 7.30 2.61
C GLN A 83 1.20 6.12 1.78
N GLU A 84 2.02 5.08 1.61
CA GLU A 84 1.65 3.85 0.90
C GLU A 84 0.45 3.14 1.56
N LYS A 85 0.46 3.03 2.89
CA LYS A 85 -0.62 2.38 3.63
C LYS A 85 -1.93 3.17 3.57
N GLU A 86 -1.86 4.49 3.61
CA GLU A 86 -3.04 5.36 3.66
C GLU A 86 -3.68 5.51 2.27
N VAL A 87 -2.88 5.89 1.28
CA VAL A 87 -3.36 6.25 -0.07
C VAL A 87 -2.95 5.21 -1.12
N GLY A 88 -1.79 4.59 -0.98
CA GLY A 88 -1.26 3.60 -1.91
C GLY A 88 -0.62 4.19 -3.16
N ASP A 89 -0.30 5.48 -3.15
CA ASP A 89 0.38 6.20 -4.22
C ASP A 89 1.07 7.46 -3.66
N GLY A 90 2.01 8.05 -4.42
CA GLY A 90 2.68 9.33 -4.09
C GLY A 90 3.79 9.22 -3.05
N THR A 91 4.35 8.05 -2.82
CA THR A 91 5.43 7.80 -1.86
C THR A 91 6.71 8.55 -2.21
N THR A 92 7.09 8.58 -3.50
CA THR A 92 8.23 9.35 -4.01
C THR A 92 8.00 10.85 -3.77
N THR A 93 6.80 11.37 -4.06
CA THR A 93 6.44 12.78 -3.82
C THR A 93 6.54 13.14 -2.34
N ALA A 94 6.00 12.32 -1.45
CA ALA A 94 6.08 12.52 0.00
C ALA A 94 7.54 12.59 0.49
N THR A 95 8.38 11.68 -0.01
CA THR A 95 9.80 11.62 0.34
C THR A 95 10.58 12.83 -0.17
N VAL A 96 10.35 13.23 -1.42
CA VAL A 96 10.98 14.41 -2.03
C VAL A 96 10.58 15.69 -1.27
N TRP A 97 9.30 15.85 -0.95
CA TRP A 97 8.84 17.01 -0.17
C TRP A 97 9.40 17.00 1.26
N ALA A 98 9.46 15.84 1.90
CA ALA A 98 10.05 15.73 3.24
C ALA A 98 11.54 16.12 3.24
N GLY A 99 12.30 15.61 2.26
CA GLY A 99 13.69 15.98 2.04
C GLY A 99 13.87 17.48 1.80
N ALA A 100 13.03 18.07 0.93
CA ALA A 100 13.06 19.50 0.62
C ALA A 100 12.69 20.36 1.84
N LEU A 101 11.62 20.02 2.58
CA LEU A 101 11.20 20.77 3.78
C LEU A 101 12.28 20.75 4.87
N VAL A 102 12.92 19.60 5.09
CA VAL A 102 14.02 19.49 6.06
C VAL A 102 15.23 20.32 5.61
N SER A 103 15.58 20.27 4.32
CA SER A 103 16.70 21.03 3.75
C SER A 103 16.47 22.54 3.85
N GLU A 104 15.30 22.98 3.39
CA GLU A 104 14.98 24.41 3.42
C GLU A 104 14.84 24.93 4.85
N GLY A 105 14.23 24.12 5.75
CA GLY A 105 14.18 24.44 7.17
C GLY A 105 15.57 24.57 7.80
N LEU A 106 16.49 23.64 7.52
CA LEU A 106 17.88 23.74 7.95
C LEU A 106 18.55 25.00 7.39
N ASN A 107 18.36 25.33 6.10
CA ASN A 107 18.92 26.52 5.47
C ASN A 107 18.48 27.80 6.18
N GLN A 108 17.21 27.90 6.59
CA GLN A 108 16.72 29.06 7.36
C GLN A 108 17.33 29.12 8.76
N VAL A 109 17.48 27.99 9.44
CA VAL A 109 18.14 27.91 10.76
C VAL A 109 19.61 28.36 10.66
N LEU A 110 20.33 27.93 9.62
CA LEU A 110 21.71 28.34 9.36
C LEU A 110 21.84 29.85 9.08
N ARG A 111 20.79 30.48 8.52
CA ARG A 111 20.69 31.94 8.32
C ARG A 111 20.31 32.68 9.60
N GLY A 112 20.12 32.00 10.74
CA GLY A 112 19.81 32.59 12.03
C GLY A 112 18.33 32.66 12.38
N VAL A 113 17.42 32.06 11.60
CA VAL A 113 16.02 31.94 11.97
C VAL A 113 15.85 30.92 13.09
N PRO A 114 15.26 31.26 14.25
CA PRO A 114 15.01 30.29 15.31
C PRO A 114 14.15 29.13 14.83
N VAL A 115 14.52 27.90 15.20
CA VAL A 115 13.82 26.66 14.82
C VAL A 115 12.32 26.74 15.10
N ALA A 116 11.92 27.33 16.24
CA ALA A 116 10.52 27.48 16.61
C ALA A 116 9.72 28.28 15.57
N HIS A 117 10.29 29.37 15.04
CA HIS A 117 9.65 30.19 14.00
C HIS A 117 9.61 29.49 12.64
N VAL A 118 10.66 28.70 12.31
CA VAL A 118 10.63 27.87 11.10
C VAL A 118 9.49 26.87 11.19
N ILE A 119 9.35 26.16 12.33
CA ILE A 119 8.29 25.16 12.53
C ILE A 119 6.89 25.78 12.51
N GLU A 120 6.71 26.92 13.18
CA GLU A 120 5.45 27.67 13.15
C GLU A 120 5.08 28.08 11.71
N GLY A 121 6.05 28.60 10.96
CA GLY A 121 5.88 28.94 9.56
C GLY A 121 5.58 27.74 8.67
N LEU A 122 6.21 26.59 8.90
CA LEU A 122 5.89 25.33 8.22
C LEU A 122 4.41 24.94 8.47
N GLN A 123 3.94 25.01 9.72
CA GLN A 123 2.54 24.67 10.05
C GLN A 123 1.55 25.59 9.33
N ILE A 124 1.80 26.90 9.36
CA ILE A 124 0.98 27.89 8.64
C ILE A 124 1.02 27.62 7.14
N GLY A 125 2.21 27.46 6.57
CA GLY A 125 2.41 27.21 5.13
C GLY A 125 1.71 25.95 4.65
N ILE A 126 1.85 24.84 5.38
CA ILE A 126 1.18 23.58 5.06
C ILE A 126 -0.34 23.73 5.14
N GLY A 127 -0.87 24.36 6.20
CA GLY A 127 -2.30 24.63 6.31
C GLY A 127 -2.85 25.42 5.12
N ARG A 128 -2.16 26.51 4.74
CA ARG A 128 -2.54 27.33 3.59
C ARG A 128 -2.38 26.60 2.24
N ALA A 129 -1.36 25.77 2.11
CA ALA A 129 -1.19 24.93 0.92
C ALA A 129 -2.33 23.93 0.76
N LEU A 130 -2.74 23.25 1.84
CA LEU A 130 -3.87 22.33 1.84
C LEU A 130 -5.19 23.02 1.46
N GLU A 131 -5.46 24.20 2.01
CA GLU A 131 -6.61 25.03 1.61
C GLU A 131 -6.55 25.43 0.13
N SER A 132 -5.36 25.76 -0.37
CA SER A 132 -5.14 26.13 -1.76
C SER A 132 -5.33 24.96 -2.72
N PHE A 133 -4.86 23.77 -2.36
CA PHE A 133 -5.14 22.52 -3.09
C PHE A 133 -6.64 22.22 -3.14
N ASP A 134 -7.35 22.32 -2.01
CA ASP A 134 -8.79 22.01 -1.96
C ASP A 134 -9.62 22.99 -2.82
N ARG A 135 -9.25 24.27 -2.91
CA ARG A 135 -9.90 25.24 -3.80
C ARG A 135 -9.74 24.91 -5.31
N ARG A 136 -8.68 24.17 -5.67
CA ARG A 136 -8.37 23.77 -7.05
C ARG A 136 -8.92 22.40 -7.40
N LYS A 137 -9.54 21.75 -6.44
CA LYS A 137 -10.14 20.43 -6.62
C LYS A 137 -11.22 20.45 -7.70
N ARG A 138 -11.14 19.48 -8.60
CA ARG A 138 -12.18 19.17 -9.57
C ARG A 138 -12.83 17.82 -9.16
N PRO A 139 -14.14 17.82 -8.88
CA PRO A 139 -14.82 16.61 -8.41
C PRO A 139 -14.93 15.58 -9.52
N VAL A 140 -14.83 14.31 -9.15
CA VAL A 140 -15.14 13.17 -10.01
C VAL A 140 -16.61 12.78 -9.77
N ARG A 141 -17.37 12.60 -10.87
CA ARG A 141 -18.84 12.43 -10.83
C ARG A 141 -19.31 10.99 -10.69
N GLY A 142 -18.44 10.07 -10.31
CA GLY A 142 -18.74 8.65 -10.15
C GLY A 142 -17.79 7.75 -10.94
N CYS A 143 -18.05 6.45 -10.92
CA CYS A 143 -17.15 5.46 -11.54
C CYS A 143 -17.11 5.52 -13.08
N GLU A 144 -18.10 6.17 -13.73
CA GLU A 144 -18.16 6.34 -15.19
C GLU A 144 -17.44 7.60 -15.68
N ASP A 145 -16.91 8.44 -14.78
CA ASP A 145 -16.26 9.69 -15.15
C ASP A 145 -14.98 9.42 -15.97
N PRO A 146 -14.84 10.00 -17.18
CA PRO A 146 -13.65 9.81 -18.01
C PRO A 146 -12.33 10.24 -17.35
N LEU A 147 -12.41 11.09 -16.33
CA LEU A 147 -11.23 11.50 -15.55
C LEU A 147 -10.54 10.31 -14.86
N LEU A 148 -11.29 9.28 -14.45
CA LEU A 148 -10.73 8.10 -13.81
C LEU A 148 -9.77 7.33 -14.71
N ARG A 149 -10.12 7.19 -16.01
CA ARG A 149 -9.23 6.55 -16.98
C ARG A 149 -7.92 7.34 -17.15
N LYS A 150 -8.02 8.67 -17.17
CA LYS A 150 -6.82 9.54 -17.25
C LYS A 150 -5.95 9.38 -16.01
N VAL A 151 -6.53 9.38 -14.81
CA VAL A 151 -5.84 9.12 -13.55
C VAL A 151 -5.18 7.74 -13.57
N ALA A 152 -5.93 6.69 -13.93
CA ALA A 152 -5.41 5.33 -14.02
C ALA A 152 -4.25 5.21 -15.02
N LEU A 153 -4.32 5.95 -16.14
CA LEU A 153 -3.26 5.97 -17.15
C LEU A 153 -1.99 6.63 -16.64
N VAL A 154 -2.10 7.73 -15.90
CA VAL A 154 -0.95 8.44 -15.32
C VAL A 154 -0.27 7.58 -14.25
N SER A 155 -1.02 7.11 -13.24
CA SER A 155 -0.47 6.25 -12.19
C SER A 155 -0.08 4.86 -12.71
N GLY A 156 -0.75 4.41 -13.78
CA GLY A 156 -0.43 3.18 -14.52
C GLY A 156 0.72 3.33 -15.53
N ARG A 157 1.48 4.41 -15.48
CA ARG A 157 2.65 4.68 -16.33
C ARG A 157 2.39 4.56 -17.83
N GLY A 158 1.22 5.03 -18.26
CA GLY A 158 0.81 5.00 -19.66
C GLY A 158 0.29 3.64 -20.16
N ASN A 159 0.16 2.63 -19.27
CA ASN A 159 -0.37 1.33 -19.64
C ASN A 159 -1.89 1.37 -19.78
N GLY A 160 -2.37 1.47 -21.03
CA GLY A 160 -3.80 1.57 -21.35
C GLY A 160 -4.60 0.34 -20.95
N GLU A 161 -4.04 -0.87 -21.11
CA GLU A 161 -4.68 -2.14 -20.72
C GLU A 161 -4.97 -2.15 -19.20
N ILE A 162 -3.96 -1.86 -18.37
CA ILE A 162 -4.10 -1.81 -16.91
C ILE A 162 -5.09 -0.71 -16.49
N ALA A 163 -5.03 0.46 -17.13
CA ALA A 163 -5.95 1.56 -16.85
C ALA A 163 -7.40 1.16 -17.10
N ASP A 164 -7.68 0.47 -18.21
CA ASP A 164 -9.03 0.02 -18.57
C ASP A 164 -9.56 -1.05 -17.62
N LEU A 165 -8.72 -2.03 -17.24
CA LEU A 165 -9.06 -3.07 -16.26
C LEU A 165 -9.40 -2.49 -14.88
N VAL A 166 -8.60 -1.53 -14.40
CA VAL A 166 -8.80 -0.90 -13.08
C VAL A 166 -10.09 -0.07 -13.05
N VAL A 167 -10.37 0.70 -14.12
CA VAL A 167 -11.62 1.47 -14.23
C VAL A 167 -12.82 0.53 -14.29
N GLN A 168 -12.73 -0.56 -15.05
CA GLN A 168 -13.79 -1.56 -15.09
C GLN A 168 -14.00 -2.23 -13.72
N ALA A 169 -12.94 -2.52 -12.97
CA ALA A 169 -13.05 -3.03 -11.60
C ALA A 169 -13.76 -2.01 -10.68
N ALA A 170 -13.45 -0.72 -10.81
CA ALA A 170 -14.10 0.33 -10.03
C ALA A 170 -15.62 0.41 -10.35
N LEU A 171 -16.00 0.23 -11.63
CA LEU A 171 -17.40 0.15 -12.04
C LEU A 171 -18.13 -1.06 -11.43
N LEU A 172 -17.49 -2.24 -11.43
CA LEU A 172 -18.05 -3.47 -10.84
C LEU A 172 -18.23 -3.38 -9.32
N VAL A 173 -17.30 -2.74 -8.63
CA VAL A 173 -17.34 -2.55 -7.17
C VAL A 173 -18.38 -1.52 -6.77
N GLY A 174 -18.49 -0.44 -7.53
CA GLY A 174 -19.41 0.66 -7.29
C GLY A 174 -18.95 1.69 -6.25
N PRO A 175 -19.54 2.90 -6.29
CA PRO A 175 -19.07 4.05 -5.49
C PRO A 175 -19.25 3.86 -3.98
N GLU A 176 -20.28 3.17 -3.53
CA GLU A 176 -20.54 2.94 -2.10
C GLU A 176 -19.41 2.12 -1.46
N LYS A 177 -18.99 1.02 -2.10
CA LYS A 177 -17.93 0.16 -1.58
C LYS A 177 -16.56 0.84 -1.72
N LEU A 178 -16.33 1.60 -2.79
CA LEU A 178 -15.09 2.37 -2.99
C LEU A 178 -14.94 3.51 -1.96
N GLY A 179 -16.04 4.03 -1.44
CA GLY A 179 -16.07 5.02 -0.35
C GLY A 179 -15.89 4.44 1.05
N ASP A 180 -15.94 3.11 1.21
CA ASP A 180 -15.73 2.45 2.50
C ASP A 180 -14.23 2.53 2.91
N PRO A 181 -13.86 3.17 4.04
CA PRO A 181 -12.47 3.25 4.48
C PRO A 181 -11.79 1.90 4.73
N GLY A 182 -12.58 0.86 5.00
CA GLY A 182 -12.09 -0.51 5.19
C GLY A 182 -11.79 -1.25 3.88
N PHE A 183 -12.21 -0.72 2.73
CA PHE A 183 -12.01 -1.34 1.43
C PHE A 183 -10.91 -0.63 0.64
N LYS A 184 -10.01 -1.41 0.06
CA LYS A 184 -8.97 -0.90 -0.85
C LYS A 184 -9.04 -1.63 -2.18
N LEU A 185 -9.26 -0.87 -3.27
CA LEU A 185 -9.37 -1.44 -4.62
C LEU A 185 -8.07 -2.14 -5.05
N ARG A 186 -6.91 -1.62 -4.64
CA ARG A 186 -5.60 -2.27 -4.87
C ARG A 186 -5.52 -3.71 -4.37
N ASP A 187 -6.31 -4.03 -3.33
CA ASP A 187 -6.39 -5.37 -2.76
C ASP A 187 -7.14 -6.36 -3.66
N SER A 188 -7.76 -5.87 -4.71
CA SER A 188 -8.43 -6.68 -5.74
C SER A 188 -7.52 -7.05 -6.90
N VAL A 189 -6.28 -6.52 -6.92
CA VAL A 189 -5.30 -6.78 -7.98
C VAL A 189 -4.51 -8.04 -7.65
N PHE A 190 -4.45 -8.95 -8.60
CA PHE A 190 -3.66 -10.17 -8.61
C PHE A 190 -2.87 -10.25 -9.89
N ALA A 191 -1.69 -10.86 -9.85
CA ALA A 191 -0.88 -11.06 -11.03
C ALA A 191 -0.57 -12.54 -11.22
N ALA A 192 -0.51 -12.99 -12.48
CA ALA A 192 -0.13 -14.37 -12.81
C ALA A 192 0.59 -14.43 -14.16
N ALA A 193 1.69 -15.23 -14.23
CA ALA A 193 2.41 -15.43 -15.47
C ALA A 193 1.66 -16.36 -16.42
N GLY A 194 1.80 -16.13 -17.73
CA GLY A 194 1.19 -16.97 -18.77
C GLY A 194 -0.34 -16.91 -18.81
N VAL A 195 -0.95 -15.81 -18.34
CA VAL A 195 -2.39 -15.54 -18.44
C VAL A 195 -2.65 -14.27 -19.26
N ASP A 196 -3.83 -14.19 -19.85
CA ASP A 196 -4.35 -12.93 -20.35
C ASP A 196 -4.88 -12.11 -19.16
N SER A 197 -4.73 -10.79 -19.28
CA SER A 197 -5.29 -9.88 -18.27
C SER A 197 -6.81 -9.89 -18.36
N ASP A 198 -7.48 -9.91 -17.19
CA ASP A 198 -8.94 -10.02 -17.10
C ASP A 198 -9.46 -9.28 -15.88
N VAL A 199 -10.72 -8.87 -15.92
CA VAL A 199 -11.43 -8.33 -14.76
C VAL A 199 -12.81 -8.98 -14.66
N PHE A 200 -13.15 -9.47 -13.48
CA PHE A 200 -14.43 -10.13 -13.27
C PHE A 200 -15.05 -9.77 -11.91
N GLU A 201 -16.38 -9.84 -11.86
CA GLU A 201 -17.12 -9.74 -10.61
C GLU A 201 -16.95 -11.02 -9.82
N GLY A 202 -16.17 -10.95 -8.72
CA GLY A 202 -15.89 -12.14 -7.92
C GLY A 202 -14.60 -12.05 -7.13
N VAL A 203 -14.26 -13.19 -6.55
CA VAL A 203 -13.05 -13.38 -5.73
C VAL A 203 -12.18 -14.47 -6.33
N LEU A 204 -10.88 -14.20 -6.39
CA LEU A 204 -9.83 -15.17 -6.68
C LEU A 204 -9.20 -15.64 -5.38
N ILE A 205 -9.04 -16.95 -5.24
CA ILE A 205 -8.36 -17.62 -4.12
C ILE A 205 -7.15 -18.34 -4.67
N GLY A 206 -5.96 -18.07 -4.11
CA GLY A 206 -4.69 -18.69 -4.51
C GLY A 206 -4.51 -20.11 -3.97
N ARG A 207 -5.55 -20.91 -4.05
CA ARG A 207 -5.58 -22.32 -3.62
C ARG A 207 -6.45 -23.13 -4.55
N GLY A 208 -6.04 -24.35 -4.87
CA GLY A 208 -6.86 -25.36 -5.50
C GLY A 208 -7.77 -26.10 -4.52
N ARG A 209 -8.66 -26.92 -5.04
CA ARG A 209 -9.51 -27.83 -4.25
C ARG A 209 -8.66 -28.82 -3.45
N TRP A 210 -9.14 -29.23 -2.29
CA TRP A 210 -8.43 -30.08 -1.34
C TRP A 210 -8.04 -31.44 -1.95
N HIS A 211 -8.90 -32.03 -2.79
CA HIS A 211 -8.63 -33.31 -3.46
C HIS A 211 -9.09 -33.27 -4.93
N LYS A 212 -8.34 -33.93 -5.82
CA LYS A 212 -8.61 -33.95 -7.27
C LYS A 212 -9.92 -34.64 -7.67
N GLN A 213 -10.46 -35.51 -6.82
CA GLN A 213 -11.78 -36.14 -7.04
C GLN A 213 -12.96 -35.19 -6.86
N MET A 214 -12.74 -34.07 -6.15
CA MET A 214 -13.77 -33.03 -6.03
C MET A 214 -14.07 -32.42 -7.41
N PRO A 215 -15.32 -31.94 -7.66
CA PRO A 215 -15.67 -31.28 -8.91
C PRO A 215 -14.77 -30.08 -9.23
N VAL A 216 -14.40 -29.88 -10.50
CA VAL A 216 -13.59 -28.71 -10.96
C VAL A 216 -14.43 -27.44 -10.97
N SER A 217 -15.74 -27.57 -11.15
CA SER A 217 -16.66 -26.42 -11.21
C SER A 217 -18.01 -26.76 -10.60
N MET A 218 -18.69 -25.73 -10.10
CA MET A 218 -20.02 -25.84 -9.51
C MET A 218 -20.84 -24.62 -9.89
N GLU A 219 -22.07 -24.86 -10.38
CA GLU A 219 -23.05 -23.81 -10.62
C GLU A 219 -23.94 -23.60 -9.39
N ALA A 220 -24.27 -22.33 -9.11
CA ALA A 220 -25.10 -21.92 -7.99
C ALA A 220 -24.70 -22.49 -6.61
N PRO A 221 -23.38 -22.49 -6.24
CA PRO A 221 -22.94 -23.10 -5.00
C PRO A 221 -23.49 -22.42 -3.76
N ARG A 222 -23.86 -23.23 -2.76
CA ARG A 222 -24.09 -22.79 -1.38
C ARG A 222 -22.76 -22.82 -0.65
N VAL A 223 -22.32 -21.66 -0.16
CA VAL A 223 -20.96 -21.44 0.36
C VAL A 223 -20.96 -21.41 1.87
N LEU A 224 -20.12 -22.22 2.49
CA LEU A 224 -19.81 -22.19 3.92
C LEU A 224 -18.37 -21.73 4.12
N VAL A 225 -18.15 -20.75 5.01
CA VAL A 225 -16.81 -20.25 5.37
C VAL A 225 -16.52 -20.62 6.82
N ILE A 226 -15.40 -21.30 7.03
CA ILE A 226 -14.96 -21.78 8.35
C ILE A 226 -13.66 -21.06 8.74
N ASP A 227 -13.78 -20.12 9.69
CA ASP A 227 -12.65 -19.40 10.30
C ASP A 227 -12.03 -20.24 11.43
N ASP A 228 -11.62 -21.47 11.10
CA ASP A 228 -11.00 -22.45 11.99
C ASP A 228 -10.45 -23.63 11.16
N ALA A 229 -9.99 -24.70 11.83
CA ALA A 229 -9.76 -26.00 11.20
C ALA A 229 -11.10 -26.77 11.08
N LEU A 230 -11.27 -27.49 9.98
CA LEU A 230 -12.33 -28.48 9.82
C LEU A 230 -11.76 -29.84 10.24
N ALA A 231 -11.66 -30.05 11.55
CA ALA A 231 -11.07 -31.22 12.18
C ALA A 231 -11.76 -31.49 13.53
N PRO A 232 -11.70 -32.71 14.06
CA PRO A 232 -12.18 -33.02 15.42
C PRO A 232 -11.50 -32.11 16.46
N GLU A 233 -12.12 -32.01 17.63
CA GLU A 233 -11.53 -31.32 18.77
C GLU A 233 -10.35 -32.14 19.32
N GLU A 234 -9.17 -31.50 19.43
CA GLU A 234 -7.95 -32.17 19.93
C GLU A 234 -8.05 -32.32 21.46
N LEU A 235 -7.74 -33.50 21.95
CA LEU A 235 -7.57 -33.79 23.38
C LEU A 235 -6.10 -33.85 23.74
N ASP A 236 -5.76 -33.46 24.97
CA ASP A 236 -4.40 -33.55 25.48
C ASP A 236 -3.90 -35.03 25.47
N GLU A 237 -2.63 -35.24 25.11
CA GLU A 237 -2.02 -36.58 25.06
C GLU A 237 -2.19 -37.36 26.36
N GLY A 238 -2.11 -36.66 27.51
CA GLY A 238 -2.33 -37.30 28.83
C GLY A 238 -3.77 -37.77 29.06
N ALA A 239 -4.75 -37.10 28.47
CA ALA A 239 -6.15 -37.53 28.52
C ALA A 239 -6.39 -38.76 27.66
N LEU A 240 -5.78 -38.84 26.48
CA LEU A 240 -5.90 -39.99 25.55
C LEU A 240 -5.34 -41.30 26.14
N ALA A 241 -4.41 -41.24 27.07
CA ALA A 241 -3.85 -42.41 27.75
C ALA A 241 -4.82 -43.07 28.75
N THR A 242 -5.98 -42.45 29.00
CA THR A 242 -7.01 -43.01 29.91
C THR A 242 -8.19 -43.58 29.12
N GLU A 243 -8.86 -44.59 29.66
CA GLU A 243 -10.06 -45.18 29.04
C GLU A 243 -11.17 -44.16 28.84
N ALA A 244 -11.37 -43.25 29.81
CA ALA A 244 -12.35 -42.19 29.73
C ALA A 244 -12.00 -41.16 28.64
N GLY A 245 -10.71 -40.81 28.50
CA GLY A 245 -10.24 -39.93 27.46
C GLY A 245 -10.30 -40.53 26.06
N PHE A 246 -9.98 -41.83 25.93
CA PHE A 246 -10.14 -42.54 24.65
C PHE A 246 -11.62 -42.64 24.22
N ASN A 247 -12.53 -42.95 25.15
CA ASN A 247 -13.96 -42.97 24.86
C ASN A 247 -14.46 -41.56 24.48
N ARG A 248 -13.93 -40.50 25.11
CA ARG A 248 -14.23 -39.13 24.74
C ARG A 248 -13.73 -38.79 23.34
N TYR A 249 -12.54 -39.24 22.96
CA TYR A 249 -11.99 -39.08 21.61
C TYR A 249 -12.92 -39.71 20.56
N LEU A 250 -13.32 -40.94 20.74
CA LEU A 250 -14.25 -41.62 19.83
C LEU A 250 -15.59 -40.90 19.71
N ALA A 251 -16.10 -40.35 20.81
CA ALA A 251 -17.33 -39.60 20.80
C ALA A 251 -17.19 -38.26 20.03
N LEU A 252 -16.05 -37.59 20.14
CA LEU A 252 -15.75 -36.35 19.38
C LEU A 252 -15.58 -36.61 17.89
N GLU A 253 -14.94 -37.75 17.52
CA GLU A 253 -14.86 -38.16 16.12
C GLU A 253 -16.24 -38.46 15.53
N ALA A 254 -17.06 -39.23 16.22
CA ALA A 254 -18.42 -39.55 15.78
C ALA A 254 -19.26 -38.27 15.63
N GLU A 255 -19.24 -37.37 16.63
CA GLU A 255 -19.91 -36.06 16.56
C GLU A 255 -19.42 -35.22 15.38
N PHE A 256 -18.12 -35.26 15.08
CA PHE A 256 -17.54 -34.55 13.96
C PHE A 256 -18.02 -35.10 12.60
N HIS A 257 -18.03 -36.44 12.43
CA HIS A 257 -18.55 -37.08 11.24
C HIS A 257 -20.03 -36.79 11.00
N ASP A 258 -20.86 -36.81 12.08
CA ASP A 258 -22.26 -36.40 12.01
C ASP A 258 -22.42 -34.94 11.58
N ASN A 259 -21.53 -34.04 12.04
CA ASN A 259 -21.54 -32.66 11.62
C ASN A 259 -21.19 -32.49 10.13
N ILE A 260 -20.23 -33.27 9.59
CA ILE A 260 -19.91 -33.28 8.15
C ILE A 260 -21.09 -33.78 7.34
N ALA A 261 -21.69 -34.94 7.74
CA ALA A 261 -22.88 -35.50 7.09
C ALA A 261 -24.05 -34.49 7.08
N LYS A 262 -24.24 -33.76 8.20
CA LYS A 262 -25.24 -32.69 8.31
C LYS A 262 -24.99 -31.56 7.31
N ILE A 263 -23.75 -31.06 7.17
CA ILE A 263 -23.38 -30.02 6.21
C ILE A 263 -23.68 -30.48 4.78
N ILE A 264 -23.31 -31.71 4.44
CA ILE A 264 -23.61 -32.33 3.14
C ILE A 264 -25.13 -32.39 2.91
N GLY A 265 -25.89 -32.87 3.91
CA GLY A 265 -27.35 -32.96 3.87
C GLY A 265 -28.07 -31.61 3.76
N MET A 266 -27.43 -30.52 4.17
CA MET A 266 -27.92 -29.15 3.96
C MET A 266 -27.72 -28.64 2.53
N GLY A 267 -27.05 -29.40 1.65
CA GLY A 267 -26.75 -29.00 0.27
C GLY A 267 -25.66 -27.93 0.18
N VAL A 268 -24.76 -27.86 1.18
CA VAL A 268 -23.54 -27.06 1.04
C VAL A 268 -22.69 -27.70 -0.03
N SER A 269 -22.19 -26.92 -0.98
CA SER A 269 -21.47 -27.40 -2.15
C SER A 269 -20.09 -26.78 -2.32
N LEU A 270 -19.78 -25.71 -1.57
CA LEU A 270 -18.47 -25.10 -1.49
C LEU A 270 -18.12 -24.76 -0.04
N ILE A 271 -16.95 -25.22 0.43
CA ILE A 271 -16.46 -24.95 1.79
C ILE A 271 -15.08 -24.28 1.70
N LEU A 272 -14.92 -23.13 2.34
CA LEU A 272 -13.65 -22.43 2.51
C LEU A 272 -13.18 -22.57 3.95
N VAL A 273 -11.98 -23.08 4.18
CA VAL A 273 -11.43 -23.36 5.50
C VAL A 273 -10.14 -22.57 5.70
N ASP A 274 -10.06 -21.79 6.77
CA ASP A 274 -8.88 -20.98 7.13
C ASP A 274 -7.64 -21.85 7.39
N ARG A 275 -7.84 -23.00 8.05
CA ARG A 275 -6.78 -23.91 8.45
C ARG A 275 -6.85 -25.24 7.70
N ARG A 276 -6.40 -26.32 8.34
CA ARG A 276 -6.43 -27.67 7.78
C ARG A 276 -7.84 -28.25 7.71
N ILE A 277 -8.04 -29.14 6.76
CA ILE A 277 -9.16 -30.07 6.69
C ILE A 277 -8.65 -31.44 7.13
N ASP A 278 -9.39 -32.13 7.98
CA ASP A 278 -9.14 -33.52 8.36
C ASP A 278 -9.34 -34.45 7.16
N ASP A 279 -8.50 -35.47 7.04
CA ASP A 279 -8.48 -36.36 5.87
C ASP A 279 -9.83 -37.09 5.69
N THR A 280 -10.41 -37.62 6.77
CA THR A 280 -11.71 -38.28 6.72
C THR A 280 -12.83 -37.34 6.30
N ALA A 281 -12.83 -36.09 6.84
CA ALA A 281 -13.78 -35.06 6.42
C ALA A 281 -13.61 -34.70 4.95
N GLY A 282 -12.36 -34.55 4.48
CA GLY A 282 -12.03 -34.28 3.08
C GLY A 282 -12.54 -35.37 2.14
N GLU A 283 -12.35 -36.65 2.48
CA GLU A 283 -12.87 -37.79 1.74
C GLU A 283 -14.40 -37.81 1.70
N MET A 284 -15.07 -37.64 2.84
CA MET A 284 -16.54 -37.54 2.90
C MET A 284 -17.11 -36.43 2.02
N LEU A 285 -16.44 -35.27 1.99
CA LEU A 285 -16.83 -34.12 1.15
C LEU A 285 -16.60 -34.41 -0.33
N ALA A 286 -15.46 -35.04 -0.68
CA ALA A 286 -15.15 -35.45 -2.06
C ALA A 286 -16.17 -36.47 -2.59
N ASP A 287 -16.50 -37.50 -1.82
CA ASP A 287 -17.49 -38.54 -2.17
C ASP A 287 -18.89 -37.91 -2.36
N ALA A 288 -19.22 -36.90 -1.58
CA ALA A 288 -20.48 -36.16 -1.71
C ALA A 288 -20.48 -35.10 -2.86
N GLY A 289 -19.37 -34.95 -3.58
CA GLY A 289 -19.24 -33.96 -4.66
C GLY A 289 -19.19 -32.52 -4.16
N VAL A 290 -18.77 -32.27 -2.92
CA VAL A 290 -18.59 -30.94 -2.32
C VAL A 290 -17.17 -30.46 -2.60
N ILE A 291 -17.03 -29.23 -3.08
CA ILE A 291 -15.71 -28.60 -3.24
C ILE A 291 -15.27 -28.02 -1.90
N ALA A 292 -14.07 -28.36 -1.47
CA ALA A 292 -13.47 -27.81 -0.25
C ALA A 292 -12.06 -27.26 -0.53
N LEU A 293 -11.76 -26.09 0.02
CA LEU A 293 -10.46 -25.46 -0.05
C LEU A 293 -9.90 -25.33 1.38
N SER A 294 -8.67 -25.80 1.59
CA SER A 294 -7.97 -25.71 2.87
C SER A 294 -6.91 -24.62 2.87
N ARG A 295 -6.57 -24.12 4.06
CA ARG A 295 -5.52 -23.10 4.27
C ARG A 295 -5.74 -21.87 3.39
N VAL A 296 -6.99 -21.44 3.26
CA VAL A 296 -7.36 -20.22 2.54
C VAL A 296 -6.90 -19.03 3.39
N ALA A 297 -6.16 -18.12 2.79
CA ALA A 297 -5.64 -16.95 3.51
C ALA A 297 -6.80 -16.11 4.08
N THR A 298 -6.61 -15.56 5.29
CA THR A 298 -7.63 -14.80 6.03
C THR A 298 -8.24 -13.68 5.18
N ARG A 299 -7.42 -13.02 4.35
CA ARG A 299 -7.89 -11.95 3.46
C ARG A 299 -8.79 -12.48 2.34
N GLU A 300 -8.46 -13.62 1.77
CA GLU A 300 -9.22 -14.24 0.67
C GLU A 300 -10.58 -14.76 1.14
N TRP A 301 -10.61 -15.55 2.23
CA TRP A 301 -11.90 -16.06 2.72
C TRP A 301 -12.81 -14.96 3.25
N ARG A 302 -12.28 -13.86 3.82
CA ARG A 302 -13.09 -12.69 4.23
C ARG A 302 -13.74 -12.03 3.02
N ARG A 303 -12.99 -11.82 1.94
CA ARG A 303 -13.53 -11.29 0.68
C ARG A 303 -14.58 -12.21 0.09
N ALA A 304 -14.32 -13.53 0.09
CA ALA A 304 -15.28 -14.52 -0.37
C ALA A 304 -16.55 -14.53 0.48
N ALA A 305 -16.43 -14.41 1.80
CA ALA A 305 -17.57 -14.30 2.71
C ALA A 305 -18.41 -13.05 2.43
N GLU A 306 -17.78 -11.88 2.30
CA GLU A 306 -18.47 -10.62 1.95
C GLU A 306 -19.15 -10.71 0.58
N HIS A 307 -18.47 -11.27 -0.41
CA HIS A 307 -18.98 -11.37 -1.78
C HIS A 307 -20.17 -12.34 -1.88
N THR A 308 -20.07 -13.48 -1.21
CA THR A 308 -21.14 -14.53 -1.24
C THR A 308 -22.27 -14.26 -0.26
N GLY A 309 -22.09 -13.34 0.69
CA GLY A 309 -23.00 -13.10 1.81
C GLY A 309 -22.92 -14.18 2.90
N ALA A 310 -21.87 -15.01 2.89
CA ALA A 310 -21.63 -15.98 3.95
C ALA A 310 -21.14 -15.29 5.23
N TRP A 311 -21.54 -15.84 6.36
CA TRP A 311 -21.00 -15.43 7.67
C TRP A 311 -20.00 -16.46 8.14
N PRO A 312 -18.73 -16.11 8.36
CA PRO A 312 -17.71 -17.04 8.83
C PRO A 312 -18.09 -17.66 10.17
N VAL A 313 -17.89 -18.97 10.30
CA VAL A 313 -18.20 -19.71 11.52
C VAL A 313 -16.96 -20.41 12.06
N LYS A 314 -16.91 -20.61 13.38
CA LYS A 314 -15.93 -21.49 14.03
C LYS A 314 -16.44 -22.93 13.97
N ARG A 315 -15.53 -23.93 14.07
CA ARG A 315 -15.91 -25.36 14.09
C ARG A 315 -16.99 -25.69 15.15
N THR A 316 -17.00 -25.02 16.28
CA THR A 316 -18.01 -25.20 17.33
C THR A 316 -19.42 -24.86 16.85
N ALA A 317 -19.58 -23.97 15.88
CA ALA A 317 -20.89 -23.65 15.32
C ALA A 317 -21.48 -24.78 14.48
N LEU A 318 -20.66 -25.74 14.03
CA LEU A 318 -21.12 -26.92 13.28
C LEU A 318 -22.04 -27.83 14.13
N LYS A 319 -22.00 -27.71 15.45
CA LYS A 319 -22.91 -28.40 16.40
C LYS A 319 -24.33 -27.86 16.36
N LYS A 320 -24.57 -26.68 15.79
CA LYS A 320 -25.89 -26.07 15.67
C LYS A 320 -26.81 -26.88 14.75
N SER A 321 -28.12 -26.61 14.89
CA SER A 321 -29.13 -27.19 14.03
C SER A 321 -28.99 -26.75 12.56
N PRO A 322 -29.47 -27.55 11.58
CA PRO A 322 -29.43 -27.15 10.16
C PRO A 322 -30.12 -25.80 9.89
N VAL A 323 -31.21 -25.49 10.61
CA VAL A 323 -31.96 -24.23 10.47
C VAL A 323 -31.12 -23.01 10.90
N GLU A 324 -30.36 -23.17 11.98
CA GLU A 324 -29.46 -22.12 12.45
C GLU A 324 -28.25 -21.95 11.53
N LEU A 325 -27.64 -23.08 11.10
CA LEU A 325 -26.49 -23.06 10.19
C LEU A 325 -26.83 -22.46 8.83
N ALA A 326 -28.05 -22.67 8.34
CA ALA A 326 -28.49 -22.12 7.05
C ALA A 326 -28.38 -20.58 6.97
N ARG A 327 -28.42 -19.89 8.12
CA ARG A 327 -28.29 -18.43 8.21
C ARG A 327 -26.87 -17.91 7.92
N TYR A 328 -25.88 -18.78 8.03
CA TYR A 328 -24.47 -18.44 7.81
C TYR A 328 -24.01 -18.77 6.37
N LEU A 329 -24.88 -19.42 5.58
CA LEU A 329 -24.53 -19.82 4.23
C LEU A 329 -24.62 -18.65 3.24
N GLY A 330 -23.58 -18.49 2.43
CA GLY A 330 -23.58 -17.62 1.27
C GLY A 330 -24.02 -18.34 -0.01
N ARG A 331 -24.08 -17.57 -1.11
CA ARG A 331 -24.41 -18.06 -2.45
C ARG A 331 -23.53 -17.38 -3.47
N ALA A 332 -23.22 -18.11 -4.55
CA ALA A 332 -22.59 -17.54 -5.73
C ALA A 332 -23.26 -18.09 -7.00
N ARG A 333 -23.03 -17.46 -8.13
CA ARG A 333 -23.52 -17.93 -9.42
C ARG A 333 -22.71 -19.12 -9.89
N ARG A 334 -21.39 -19.03 -9.78
CA ARG A 334 -20.45 -20.07 -10.22
C ARG A 334 -19.21 -20.08 -9.36
N ALA A 335 -18.65 -21.27 -9.17
CA ALA A 335 -17.33 -21.45 -8.56
C ALA A 335 -16.56 -22.50 -9.37
N TRP A 336 -15.28 -22.27 -9.64
CA TRP A 336 -14.47 -23.16 -10.47
C TRP A 336 -12.98 -22.98 -10.24
N GLU A 337 -12.21 -24.02 -10.54
CA GLU A 337 -10.75 -24.07 -10.43
C GLU A 337 -10.08 -23.97 -11.79
N ASP A 338 -9.05 -23.12 -11.88
CA ASP A 338 -8.02 -23.24 -12.90
C ASP A 338 -6.94 -24.23 -12.40
N GLU A 339 -7.06 -25.49 -12.81
CA GLU A 339 -6.17 -26.57 -12.35
C GLU A 339 -4.70 -26.36 -12.72
N LYS A 340 -4.42 -25.63 -13.81
CA LYS A 340 -3.04 -25.34 -14.23
C LYS A 340 -2.32 -24.39 -13.27
N ARG A 341 -3.08 -23.54 -12.58
CA ARG A 341 -2.55 -22.48 -11.71
C ARG A 341 -2.88 -22.69 -10.24
N GLU A 342 -3.65 -23.72 -9.92
CA GLU A 342 -4.17 -23.97 -8.57
C GLU A 342 -4.89 -22.74 -8.00
N GLN A 343 -5.69 -22.06 -8.86
CA GLN A 343 -6.46 -20.87 -8.50
C GLN A 343 -7.95 -21.18 -8.57
N PHE A 344 -8.69 -20.72 -7.57
CA PHE A 344 -10.11 -20.95 -7.48
C PHE A 344 -10.87 -19.62 -7.61
N ARG A 345 -11.86 -19.56 -8.49
CA ARG A 345 -12.70 -18.38 -8.74
C ARG A 345 -14.11 -18.59 -8.17
N ILE A 346 -14.63 -17.54 -7.53
CA ILE A 346 -16.03 -17.48 -7.06
C ILE A 346 -16.66 -16.24 -7.69
N GLU A 347 -17.66 -16.42 -8.55
CA GLU A 347 -18.25 -15.38 -9.36
C GLU A 347 -19.73 -15.18 -9.02
N GLY A 348 -20.21 -13.91 -9.11
CA GLY A 348 -21.62 -13.57 -8.97
C GLY A 348 -22.17 -13.90 -7.57
N GLY A 349 -21.52 -13.42 -6.53
CA GLY A 349 -21.94 -13.61 -5.15
C GLY A 349 -23.21 -12.85 -4.79
N GLY A 350 -24.00 -13.41 -3.87
CA GLY A 350 -25.25 -12.80 -3.38
C GLY A 350 -25.04 -11.75 -2.27
N GLY A 351 -23.80 -11.39 -1.95
CA GLY A 351 -23.45 -10.43 -0.91
C GLY A 351 -23.05 -9.06 -1.48
N LYS A 352 -21.94 -8.50 -0.98
CA LYS A 352 -21.46 -7.19 -1.43
C LYS A 352 -20.71 -7.31 -2.77
N PRO A 353 -20.80 -6.31 -3.66
CA PRO A 353 -20.03 -6.28 -4.89
C PRO A 353 -18.53 -6.42 -4.60
N CYS A 354 -17.85 -7.24 -5.39
CA CYS A 354 -16.41 -7.44 -5.33
C CYS A 354 -15.89 -7.67 -6.74
N ALA A 355 -14.77 -7.05 -7.09
CA ALA A 355 -14.09 -7.29 -8.35
C ALA A 355 -12.70 -7.86 -8.11
N THR A 356 -12.23 -8.66 -9.04
CA THR A 356 -10.84 -9.10 -9.13
C THR A 356 -10.26 -8.63 -10.45
N VAL A 357 -9.10 -7.96 -10.38
CA VAL A 357 -8.28 -7.59 -11.53
C VAL A 357 -7.14 -8.60 -11.62
N LEU A 358 -7.15 -9.42 -12.63
CA LEU A 358 -6.07 -10.35 -12.94
C LEU A 358 -5.16 -9.71 -13.99
N VAL A 359 -3.92 -9.46 -13.64
CA VAL A 359 -2.92 -8.87 -14.54
C VAL A 359 -2.01 -9.97 -15.05
N GLY A 360 -2.05 -10.20 -16.35
CA GLY A 360 -1.20 -11.18 -17.01
C GLY A 360 0.19 -10.63 -17.35
N ALA A 361 1.19 -11.49 -17.31
CA ALA A 361 2.52 -11.21 -17.85
C ALA A 361 3.04 -12.44 -18.59
N ALA A 362 3.89 -12.22 -19.60
CA ALA A 362 4.50 -13.33 -20.35
C ALA A 362 5.51 -14.12 -19.49
N THR A 363 6.21 -13.42 -18.59
CA THR A 363 7.27 -13.99 -17.75
C THR A 363 7.13 -13.54 -16.29
N GLU A 364 7.73 -14.29 -15.38
CA GLU A 364 7.76 -14.00 -13.93
C GLU A 364 8.52 -12.69 -13.62
N GLU A 365 9.53 -12.34 -14.40
CA GLU A 365 10.36 -11.15 -14.17
C GLU A 365 9.57 -9.85 -14.33
N VAL A 366 8.62 -9.83 -15.28
CA VAL A 366 7.79 -8.66 -15.57
C VAL A 366 6.56 -8.59 -14.67
N LEU A 367 6.19 -9.73 -14.08
CA LEU A 367 4.95 -9.88 -13.31
C LEU A 367 4.87 -8.91 -12.14
N GLY A 368 5.92 -8.85 -11.32
CA GLY A 368 5.95 -8.01 -10.13
C GLY A 368 5.79 -6.52 -10.43
N GLU A 369 6.36 -6.05 -11.56
CA GLU A 369 6.23 -4.66 -11.97
C GLU A 369 4.81 -4.36 -12.49
N ARG A 370 4.22 -5.24 -13.31
CA ARG A 370 2.84 -5.08 -13.78
C ARG A 370 1.83 -5.09 -12.63
N GLU A 371 2.05 -5.94 -11.63
CA GLU A 371 1.21 -5.97 -10.42
C GLU A 371 1.26 -4.64 -9.66
N ARG A 372 2.47 -4.08 -9.47
CA ARG A 372 2.65 -2.78 -8.81
C ARG A 372 1.96 -1.67 -9.57
N ILE A 373 2.20 -1.55 -10.87
CA ILE A 373 1.55 -0.57 -11.73
C ILE A 373 0.02 -0.63 -11.60
N ALA A 374 -0.55 -1.83 -11.59
CA ALA A 374 -1.99 -2.01 -11.43
C ALA A 374 -2.50 -1.64 -10.04
N LYS A 375 -1.73 -1.92 -8.98
CA LYS A 375 -2.04 -1.51 -7.61
C LYS A 375 -1.99 0.00 -7.44
N ASP A 376 -1.01 0.67 -8.03
CA ASP A 376 -0.88 2.12 -8.02
C ASP A 376 -2.07 2.76 -8.75
N ALA A 377 -2.39 2.28 -9.96
CA ALA A 377 -3.56 2.74 -10.71
C ALA A 377 -4.86 2.54 -9.93
N ALA A 378 -5.04 1.38 -9.27
CA ALA A 378 -6.22 1.10 -8.45
C ALA A 378 -6.34 2.04 -7.24
N SER A 379 -5.22 2.30 -6.56
CA SER A 379 -5.15 3.26 -5.45
C SER A 379 -5.49 4.68 -5.89
N ALA A 380 -4.91 5.11 -7.02
CA ALA A 380 -5.15 6.44 -7.58
C ALA A 380 -6.60 6.65 -8.02
N VAL A 381 -7.21 5.64 -8.66
CA VAL A 381 -8.64 5.68 -9.05
C VAL A 381 -9.54 5.80 -7.82
N GLN A 382 -9.30 5.00 -6.78
CA GLN A 382 -10.07 5.09 -5.54
C GLN A 382 -9.87 6.45 -4.84
N ALA A 383 -8.64 6.96 -4.78
CA ALA A 383 -8.33 8.27 -4.21
C ALA A 383 -9.02 9.40 -4.98
N ALA A 384 -9.04 9.35 -6.32
CA ALA A 384 -9.70 10.33 -7.17
C ALA A 384 -11.23 10.34 -6.97
N LEU A 385 -11.85 9.18 -6.84
CA LEU A 385 -13.28 9.08 -6.54
C LEU A 385 -13.64 9.71 -5.20
N ASN A 386 -12.83 9.47 -4.16
CA ASN A 386 -13.10 9.92 -2.80
C ASN A 386 -12.73 11.40 -2.56
N GLY A 387 -11.76 11.93 -3.28
CA GLY A 387 -11.23 13.26 -2.97
C GLY A 387 -11.15 14.23 -4.16
N GLY A 388 -11.52 13.79 -5.37
CA GLY A 388 -11.38 14.59 -6.60
C GLY A 388 -9.95 14.62 -7.12
N VAL A 389 -9.74 15.42 -8.15
CA VAL A 389 -8.50 15.50 -8.91
C VAL A 389 -8.00 16.94 -9.08
N VAL A 390 -6.72 17.07 -9.38
CA VAL A 390 -6.03 18.33 -9.68
C VAL A 390 -5.12 18.15 -10.90
N PRO A 391 -4.68 19.26 -11.55
CA PRO A 391 -3.66 19.16 -12.61
C PRO A 391 -2.38 18.49 -12.09
N GLY A 392 -1.82 17.58 -12.88
CA GLY A 392 -0.63 16.81 -12.54
C GLY A 392 0.68 17.44 -13.02
N GLY A 393 1.77 16.65 -13.05
CA GLY A 393 3.07 17.10 -13.54
C GLY A 393 3.72 18.22 -12.73
N GLY A 394 3.34 18.41 -11.48
CA GLY A 394 3.87 19.46 -10.62
C GLY A 394 3.26 20.86 -10.85
N THR A 395 2.29 21.00 -11.76
CA THR A 395 1.74 22.31 -12.14
C THR A 395 0.88 22.94 -11.06
N VAL A 396 0.03 22.15 -10.40
CA VAL A 396 -0.79 22.63 -9.30
C VAL A 396 0.07 23.07 -8.11
N GLU A 397 1.20 22.40 -7.87
CA GLU A 397 2.18 22.76 -6.84
C GLU A 397 2.79 24.15 -7.10
N LEU A 398 3.04 24.50 -8.35
CA LEU A 398 3.50 25.85 -8.72
C LEU A 398 2.44 26.90 -8.41
N ALA A 399 1.17 26.61 -8.72
CA ALA A 399 0.05 27.51 -8.42
C ALA A 399 -0.15 27.70 -6.91
N VAL A 400 -0.09 26.60 -6.13
CA VAL A 400 -0.14 26.65 -4.67
C VAL A 400 1.06 27.41 -4.10
N GLY A 401 2.25 27.20 -4.63
CA GLY A 401 3.45 27.96 -4.25
C GLY A 401 3.29 29.46 -4.42
N ARG A 402 2.63 29.93 -5.50
CA ARG A 402 2.31 31.35 -5.71
C ARG A 402 1.32 31.89 -4.66
N ASP A 403 0.31 31.09 -4.30
CA ASP A 403 -0.62 31.50 -3.23
C ASP A 403 0.10 31.68 -1.90
N LEU A 404 1.09 30.83 -1.59
CA LEU A 404 1.90 30.97 -0.39
C LEU A 404 2.75 32.22 -0.39
N GLU A 405 3.31 32.61 -1.54
CA GLU A 405 4.03 33.88 -1.68
C GLU A 405 3.12 35.07 -1.36
N ALA A 406 1.86 35.04 -1.78
CA ALA A 406 0.89 36.11 -1.51
C ALA A 406 0.47 36.21 -0.03
N VAL A 407 0.63 35.12 0.76
CA VAL A 407 0.33 35.13 2.20
C VAL A 407 1.46 35.77 3.03
N LYS A 408 2.71 35.72 2.57
CA LYS A 408 3.91 36.16 3.31
C LYS A 408 3.83 37.59 3.86
N PRO A 409 3.35 38.62 3.11
CA PRO A 409 3.29 39.98 3.61
C PRO A 409 2.39 40.20 4.84
N GLY A 410 1.43 39.28 5.07
CA GLY A 410 0.53 39.33 6.24
C GLY A 410 1.09 38.66 7.49
N LEU A 411 2.25 37.99 7.40
CA LEU A 411 2.86 37.27 8.52
C LEU A 411 3.78 38.16 9.34
N LYS A 412 3.78 37.97 10.65
CA LYS A 412 4.62 38.73 11.58
C LYS A 412 5.96 38.00 11.85
N GLY A 413 7.03 38.78 11.93
CA GLY A 413 8.34 38.28 12.34
C GLY A 413 8.96 37.29 11.36
N MET A 414 9.60 36.26 11.92
CA MET A 414 10.38 35.28 11.14
C MET A 414 9.58 34.05 10.66
N THR A 415 8.28 33.96 10.97
CA THR A 415 7.43 32.82 10.53
C THR A 415 7.26 32.78 9.01
N ALA A 416 7.38 33.90 8.31
CA ALA A 416 7.35 33.96 6.85
C ALA A 416 8.41 33.08 6.19
N TYR A 417 9.57 32.88 6.81
CA TYR A 417 10.64 32.02 6.29
C TYR A 417 10.25 30.54 6.32
N GLY A 418 9.47 30.11 7.33
CA GLY A 418 8.94 28.74 7.34
C GLY A 418 7.88 28.51 6.25
N VAL A 419 7.04 29.50 5.95
CA VAL A 419 6.10 29.43 4.81
C VAL A 419 6.86 29.35 3.48
N GLU A 420 7.97 30.09 3.35
CA GLU A 420 8.84 30.04 2.17
C GLU A 420 9.40 28.64 1.93
N CYS A 421 9.79 27.91 2.99
CA CYS A 421 10.25 26.52 2.90
C CYS A 421 9.18 25.63 2.25
N VAL A 422 7.89 25.81 2.59
CA VAL A 422 6.79 25.03 1.98
C VAL A 422 6.66 25.34 0.50
N GLY A 423 6.71 26.60 0.12
CA GLY A 423 6.67 27.00 -1.29
C GLY A 423 7.83 26.45 -2.11
N ALA A 424 9.04 26.45 -1.54
CA ALA A 424 10.23 25.87 -2.17
C ALA A 424 10.11 24.34 -2.31
N ALA A 425 9.63 23.65 -1.27
CA ALA A 425 9.43 22.21 -1.30
C ALA A 425 8.41 21.78 -2.36
N LEU A 426 7.30 22.50 -2.49
CA LEU A 426 6.29 22.22 -3.53
C LEU A 426 6.87 22.37 -4.94
N LYS A 427 7.68 23.39 -5.20
CA LYS A 427 8.35 23.60 -6.50
C LYS A 427 9.31 22.45 -6.84
N ARG A 428 9.82 21.71 -5.84
CA ARG A 428 10.78 20.62 -6.06
C ARG A 428 10.20 19.51 -6.93
N THR A 429 8.89 19.19 -6.82
CA THR A 429 8.25 18.19 -7.69
C THR A 429 8.40 18.54 -9.16
N PHE A 430 8.00 19.76 -9.53
CA PHE A 430 8.11 20.23 -10.91
C PHE A 430 9.55 20.26 -11.39
N THR A 431 10.46 20.88 -10.62
CA THR A 431 11.87 21.01 -11.00
C THR A 431 12.55 19.66 -11.14
N GLN A 432 12.19 18.67 -10.32
CA GLN A 432 12.75 17.32 -10.42
C GLN A 432 12.23 16.57 -11.65
N ILE A 433 10.93 16.66 -11.95
CA ILE A 433 10.36 16.07 -13.19
C ILE A 433 11.06 16.63 -14.42
N VAL A 434 11.26 17.95 -14.46
CA VAL A 434 11.96 18.63 -15.57
C VAL A 434 13.42 18.20 -15.67
N ALA A 435 14.11 18.07 -14.53
CA ALA A 435 15.50 17.60 -14.48
C ALA A 435 15.63 16.16 -15.00
N ASN A 436 14.74 15.28 -14.55
CA ASN A 436 14.70 13.87 -14.98
C ASN A 436 14.37 13.75 -16.49
N ALA A 437 13.65 14.72 -17.06
CA ALA A 437 13.41 14.82 -18.51
C ALA A 437 14.59 15.42 -19.30
N GLY A 438 15.69 15.81 -18.62
CA GLY A 438 16.90 16.32 -19.27
C GLY A 438 16.86 17.82 -19.63
N PHE A 439 15.88 18.57 -19.14
CA PHE A 439 15.76 20.00 -19.37
C PHE A 439 16.32 20.82 -18.20
N ASN A 440 16.62 22.11 -18.44
CA ASN A 440 17.07 23.00 -17.38
C ASN A 440 15.90 23.37 -16.43
N PRO A 441 15.93 22.95 -15.12
CA PRO A 441 14.82 23.16 -14.21
C PRO A 441 14.51 24.64 -13.92
N LEU A 442 15.54 25.50 -13.87
CA LEU A 442 15.35 26.93 -13.55
C LEU A 442 14.69 27.68 -14.71
N GLU A 443 15.13 27.42 -15.94
CA GLU A 443 14.52 27.98 -17.15
C GLU A 443 13.06 27.57 -17.25
N LYS A 444 12.79 26.27 -17.20
CA LYS A 444 11.43 25.73 -17.36
C LYS A 444 10.48 26.09 -16.21
N LEU A 445 11.01 26.26 -14.98
CA LEU A 445 10.24 26.81 -13.87
C LEU A 445 9.79 28.25 -14.14
N GLY A 446 10.71 29.09 -14.63
CA GLY A 446 10.39 30.47 -15.01
C GLY A 446 9.34 30.56 -16.10
N ASP A 447 9.51 29.74 -17.16
CA ASP A 447 8.57 29.67 -18.29
C ASP A 447 7.17 29.25 -17.82
N ALA A 448 7.08 28.17 -17.04
CA ALA A 448 5.80 27.63 -16.55
C ALA A 448 5.08 28.60 -15.61
N VAL A 449 5.80 29.20 -14.66
CA VAL A 449 5.22 30.17 -13.72
C VAL A 449 4.72 31.42 -14.48
N SER A 450 5.50 31.96 -15.41
CA SER A 450 5.12 33.11 -16.22
C SER A 450 3.89 32.82 -17.08
N ALA A 451 3.85 31.66 -17.72
CA ALA A 451 2.71 31.25 -18.53
C ALA A 451 1.44 31.01 -17.69
N GLN A 452 1.56 30.40 -16.51
CA GLN A 452 0.43 30.20 -15.60
C GLN A 452 -0.16 31.54 -15.11
N ILE A 453 0.70 32.53 -14.86
CA ILE A 453 0.26 33.88 -14.45
C ILE A 453 -0.45 34.57 -15.62
N ALA A 454 0.14 34.55 -16.82
CA ALA A 454 -0.40 35.23 -18.00
C ALA A 454 -1.75 34.63 -18.46
N ALA A 455 -1.93 33.33 -18.31
CA ALA A 455 -3.15 32.61 -18.69
C ALA A 455 -4.17 32.43 -17.54
N GLU A 456 -3.86 32.95 -16.33
CA GLU A 456 -4.65 32.69 -15.10
C GLU A 456 -5.02 31.20 -14.91
N SER A 457 -4.08 30.32 -15.22
CA SER A 457 -4.30 28.88 -15.25
C SER A 457 -3.32 28.14 -14.34
N ASP A 458 -3.76 27.04 -13.72
CA ASP A 458 -2.94 26.11 -12.95
C ASP A 458 -2.54 24.85 -13.74
N CYS A 459 -2.90 24.80 -15.04
CA CYS A 459 -2.76 23.60 -15.88
C CYS A 459 -1.54 23.63 -16.81
N LEU A 460 -0.86 24.81 -16.91
CA LEU A 460 0.27 24.95 -17.83
C LEU A 460 1.55 24.41 -17.20
N GLY A 461 2.22 23.54 -17.92
CA GLY A 461 3.46 22.88 -17.52
C GLY A 461 4.32 22.51 -18.72
N ILE A 462 5.29 21.65 -18.50
CA ILE A 462 6.26 21.24 -19.52
C ILE A 462 5.95 19.82 -20.00
N ASP A 463 5.86 19.67 -21.31
CA ASP A 463 5.92 18.35 -21.95
C ASP A 463 7.33 17.78 -21.81
N CYS A 464 7.45 16.61 -21.17
CA CYS A 464 8.73 15.98 -20.89
C CYS A 464 9.42 15.37 -22.13
N ASP A 465 8.74 15.30 -23.27
CA ASP A 465 9.34 14.84 -24.52
C ASP A 465 9.96 15.99 -25.32
N SER A 466 9.24 17.11 -25.44
CA SER A 466 9.64 18.24 -26.28
C SER A 466 10.24 19.42 -25.51
N GLY A 467 10.01 19.51 -24.19
CA GLY A 467 10.36 20.66 -23.38
C GLY A 467 9.46 21.90 -23.64
N ALA A 468 8.38 21.74 -24.39
CA ALA A 468 7.44 22.81 -24.71
C ALA A 468 6.45 23.06 -23.57
N LEU A 469 5.98 24.32 -23.47
CA LEU A 469 4.84 24.68 -22.61
C LEU A 469 3.54 24.14 -23.21
N VAL A 470 2.80 23.36 -22.44
CA VAL A 470 1.55 22.73 -22.83
C VAL A 470 0.52 22.76 -21.70
N ASN A 471 -0.74 22.56 -22.05
CA ASN A 471 -1.82 22.37 -21.08
C ASN A 471 -1.86 20.88 -20.66
N LEU A 472 -1.29 20.55 -19.51
CA LEU A 472 -1.21 19.17 -19.01
C LEU A 472 -2.58 18.57 -18.70
N TRP A 473 -3.58 19.40 -18.33
CA TRP A 473 -4.94 18.92 -18.12
C TRP A 473 -5.58 18.39 -19.42
N GLU A 474 -5.39 19.09 -20.53
CA GLU A 474 -5.89 18.66 -21.85
C GLU A 474 -5.21 17.36 -22.30
N LEU A 475 -3.92 17.22 -22.01
CA LEU A 475 -3.16 15.99 -22.24
C LEU A 475 -3.57 14.85 -21.30
N GLY A 476 -4.39 15.12 -20.29
CA GLY A 476 -4.86 14.09 -19.36
C GLY A 476 -3.89 13.79 -18.23
N ILE A 477 -2.90 14.64 -18.00
CA ILE A 477 -1.97 14.52 -16.88
C ILE A 477 -2.64 15.09 -15.62
N ILE A 478 -3.23 14.19 -14.84
CA ILE A 478 -4.13 14.50 -13.73
C ILE A 478 -3.76 13.64 -12.53
N ASP A 479 -3.66 14.26 -11.36
CA ASP A 479 -3.33 13.59 -10.12
C ASP A 479 -4.52 13.59 -9.15
N PRO A 480 -4.72 12.52 -8.35
CA PRO A 480 -5.70 12.52 -7.27
C PRO A 480 -5.30 13.52 -6.17
N LEU A 481 -6.24 14.36 -5.75
CA LEU A 481 -5.97 15.33 -4.69
C LEU A 481 -5.55 14.69 -3.36
N PRO A 482 -6.15 13.57 -2.88
CA PRO A 482 -5.74 12.92 -1.64
C PRO A 482 -4.28 12.49 -1.62
N VAL A 483 -3.71 12.09 -2.76
CA VAL A 483 -2.29 11.74 -2.88
C VAL A 483 -1.41 12.92 -2.49
N LYS A 484 -1.71 14.12 -3.04
CA LYS A 484 -0.95 15.35 -2.77
C LYS A 484 -1.11 15.84 -1.34
N THR A 485 -2.36 15.91 -0.87
CA THR A 485 -2.65 16.44 0.47
C THR A 485 -2.10 15.55 1.60
N ASN A 486 -2.17 14.23 1.43
CA ASN A 486 -1.60 13.31 2.41
C ASN A 486 -0.07 13.34 2.39
N ALA A 487 0.53 13.34 1.19
CA ALA A 487 1.98 13.46 1.04
C ALA A 487 2.53 14.74 1.70
N LEU A 488 1.85 15.89 1.55
CA LEU A 488 2.27 17.15 2.16
C LEU A 488 2.14 17.14 3.69
N ARG A 489 1.07 16.53 4.24
CA ARG A 489 0.92 16.36 5.69
C ARG A 489 2.03 15.49 6.26
N ALA A 490 2.23 14.32 5.68
CA ALA A 490 3.25 13.36 6.13
C ALA A 490 4.67 13.94 6.04
N ALA A 491 5.00 14.60 4.94
CA ALA A 491 6.27 15.30 4.76
C ALA A 491 6.48 16.42 5.80
N GLY A 492 5.42 17.20 6.06
CA GLY A 492 5.44 18.28 7.04
C GLY A 492 5.61 17.80 8.47
N GLU A 493 4.94 16.72 8.86
CA GLU A 493 5.09 16.11 10.17
C GLU A 493 6.52 15.60 10.39
N LEU A 494 7.10 14.92 9.40
CA LEU A 494 8.48 14.49 9.45
C LEU A 494 9.45 15.67 9.58
N ALA A 495 9.28 16.69 8.74
CA ALA A 495 10.17 17.86 8.74
C ALA A 495 10.15 18.57 10.10
N GLN A 496 8.97 18.79 10.68
CA GLN A 496 8.82 19.36 12.01
C GLN A 496 9.47 18.50 13.10
N ALA A 497 9.31 17.16 13.02
CA ALA A 497 9.92 16.24 13.96
C ALA A 497 11.45 16.28 13.87
N VAL A 498 12.01 16.22 12.66
CA VAL A 498 13.47 16.23 12.43
C VAL A 498 14.10 17.55 12.85
N LEU A 499 13.48 18.69 12.50
CA LEU A 499 13.98 20.03 12.85
C LEU A 499 13.98 20.30 14.38
N ARG A 500 13.10 19.63 15.14
CA ARG A 500 13.05 19.72 16.61
C ARG A 500 14.12 18.90 17.33
N ILE A 501 14.79 17.97 16.65
CA ILE A 501 15.79 17.11 17.28
C ILE A 501 17.03 17.91 17.60
N ASP A 502 17.28 18.09 18.86
CA ASP A 502 18.41 18.81 19.42
C ASP A 502 19.59 17.88 19.75
N THR A 503 19.29 16.67 20.22
CA THR A 503 20.29 15.72 20.71
C THR A 503 19.92 14.29 20.33
N ILE A 504 20.91 13.49 19.96
CA ILE A 504 20.77 12.06 19.68
C ILE A 504 21.45 11.26 20.79
N ILE A 505 20.65 10.52 21.57
CA ILE A 505 21.16 9.67 22.67
C ILE A 505 20.91 8.19 22.31
N LYS A 506 21.95 7.37 22.39
CA LYS A 506 21.83 5.92 22.23
C LYS A 506 21.10 5.31 23.43
N LYS A 507 19.95 4.69 23.19
CA LYS A 507 19.22 3.96 24.25
C LYS A 507 20.05 2.74 24.70
N ARG A 508 20.13 2.51 26.01
CA ARG A 508 20.82 1.33 26.56
C ARG A 508 20.04 0.07 26.14
N ALA A 509 20.74 -0.94 25.65
CA ALA A 509 20.11 -2.23 25.37
C ALA A 509 19.47 -2.80 26.66
N PRO A 510 18.29 -3.41 26.61
CA PRO A 510 17.71 -4.08 27.77
C PRO A 510 18.66 -5.17 28.26
N ALA A 511 18.82 -5.26 29.58
CA ALA A 511 19.81 -6.13 30.24
C ALA A 511 19.67 -7.64 29.90
N ASN A 512 18.59 -8.06 29.27
CA ASN A 512 18.30 -9.46 28.89
C ASN A 512 18.65 -9.83 27.45
N ALA A 513 19.21 -8.94 26.63
CA ALA A 513 19.60 -9.27 25.25
C ALA A 513 20.93 -10.06 25.18
N GLY A 514 21.68 -10.17 26.28
CA GLY A 514 22.97 -10.86 26.33
C GLY A 514 22.93 -12.37 26.60
N VAL A 515 21.77 -12.96 26.89
CA VAL A 515 21.68 -14.39 27.24
C VAL A 515 21.36 -15.29 26.04
N ALA A 516 20.83 -14.73 24.96
CA ALA A 516 20.53 -15.49 23.73
C ALA A 516 21.77 -15.70 22.84
N ASP A 517 22.70 -14.75 22.82
CA ASP A 517 23.89 -14.84 21.95
C ASP A 517 25.00 -15.73 22.50
N GLN A 518 25.06 -15.93 23.84
CA GLN A 518 26.05 -16.83 24.47
C GLN A 518 25.69 -18.33 24.37
N ARG A 519 24.46 -18.67 24.00
CA ARG A 519 24.06 -20.09 23.81
C ARG A 519 24.37 -20.65 22.42
N LEU A 520 24.65 -19.81 21.45
CA LEU A 520 25.04 -20.22 20.09
C LEU A 520 26.55 -20.52 19.98
N ASP A 521 27.39 -19.91 20.84
CA ASP A 521 28.83 -20.17 20.85
C ASP A 521 29.25 -21.40 21.68
N SER A 522 28.32 -22.02 22.43
CA SER A 522 28.61 -23.17 23.30
C SER A 522 28.17 -24.54 22.71
N MET A 523 27.74 -24.62 21.47
CA MET A 523 27.52 -25.91 20.82
C MET A 523 28.87 -26.48 20.34
N PRO A 524 29.24 -27.70 20.74
CA PRO A 524 30.46 -28.34 20.28
C PRO A 524 30.36 -28.59 18.77
N LYS A 525 31.36 -28.08 18.02
CA LYS A 525 31.55 -28.43 16.62
C LYS A 525 31.63 -29.95 16.52
N ARG A 526 30.65 -30.58 15.90
CA ARG A 526 30.75 -31.99 15.48
C ARG A 526 31.91 -32.06 14.49
N GLY A 527 32.95 -32.81 14.88
CA GLY A 527 34.07 -33.12 14.02
C GLY A 527 33.63 -33.86 12.77
N ASP A 528 34.15 -33.44 11.65
CA ASP A 528 34.24 -34.23 10.44
C ASP A 528 35.12 -35.43 10.73
N ASP A 529 34.53 -36.63 10.72
CA ASP A 529 35.23 -37.88 10.44
C ASP A 529 34.25 -38.81 9.72
N PHE A 530 34.68 -39.18 8.51
CA PHE A 530 34.20 -40.12 7.48
C PHE A 530 33.26 -39.56 6.40
#